data_23ccd5fc76888eefb5716ee47d2abd09
#
_entry.id   23ccd5fc76888eefb5716ee47d2abd09
#
_cell.length_a   1.000
_cell.length_b   1.000
_cell.length_c   1.000
_cell.angle_alpha   90.00
_cell.angle_beta   90.00
_cell.angle_gamma   90.00
#
_symmetry.space_group_name_H-M   'P 1'
#
loop_
_entity.id
_entity.type
_entity.pdbx_description
1 polymer ?
#
loop_
_entity_poly.entity_id
_entity_poly.type
_entity_poly.pdbx_seq_one_letter_code
_entity_poly.pdbx_strand_id
1 'polypeptide(L)'
;MSYETITTTRTGNVLKLTLNRPERLNACPPQMADEIFDAVRDLDGARAVLMTGEGRAFCSGADLAANADKSGTGPINGGDRAFTSLQRHYNPMIQALASVPVPVVSAVQGPAAGVGCSIALAADFVIAGKSGYFLQAFVNIGLVPDGGSSWMLPRLVGTAQATRMMMLGEKIHGEEAERIGLIYKCVEDEALTAEAEALAEKLANGPTLALGLMKRNIRAGLESDFTATLLMEAQGQREAGMSQDSMEGAMSFLQKRKPAFKGA
;
A
#
# COMPACT_ATOMS: atom_id res chain seq x y z
N MET A 1 -8.31 3.09 18.98
CA MET A 1 -9.11 4.25 18.52
C MET A 1 -10.33 3.74 17.77
N SER A 2 -11.42 4.48 17.75
CA SER A 2 -12.60 4.12 16.95
C SER A 2 -12.58 4.95 15.67
N TYR A 3 -12.54 4.29 14.52
CA TYR A 3 -12.59 4.91 13.19
C TYR A 3 -14.02 4.79 12.63
N GLU A 4 -14.38 5.68 11.71
CA GLU A 4 -15.73 5.71 11.10
C GLU A 4 -15.74 5.09 9.70
N THR A 5 -14.64 5.23 8.96
CA THR A 5 -14.55 4.84 7.55
C THR A 5 -13.64 3.63 7.28
N ILE A 6 -12.88 3.24 8.30
CA ILE A 6 -12.08 2.02 8.29
C ILE A 6 -12.35 1.19 9.54
N THR A 7 -11.96 -0.06 9.53
CA THR A 7 -11.85 -0.88 10.75
C THR A 7 -10.43 -1.41 10.88
N THR A 8 -9.97 -1.50 12.12
CA THR A 8 -8.68 -2.11 12.44
C THR A 8 -8.87 -3.25 13.40
N THR A 9 -8.27 -4.40 13.10
CA THR A 9 -8.22 -5.55 14.00
C THR A 9 -6.80 -6.07 14.06
N ARG A 10 -6.37 -6.52 15.24
CA ARG A 10 -5.07 -7.14 15.41
C ARG A 10 -5.21 -8.63 15.61
N THR A 11 -4.53 -9.43 14.80
CA THR A 11 -4.44 -10.88 14.95
C THR A 11 -2.97 -11.26 15.04
N GLY A 12 -2.54 -11.70 16.22
CA GLY A 12 -1.13 -11.95 16.49
C GLY A 12 -0.27 -10.70 16.26
N ASN A 13 0.65 -10.76 15.30
CA ASN A 13 1.54 -9.66 14.93
C ASN A 13 1.11 -8.90 13.66
N VAL A 14 -0.10 -9.15 13.15
CA VAL A 14 -0.64 -8.48 11.95
C VAL A 14 -1.71 -7.47 12.37
N LEU A 15 -1.56 -6.22 11.91
CA LEU A 15 -2.63 -5.22 11.91
C LEU A 15 -3.41 -5.36 10.61
N LYS A 16 -4.66 -5.80 10.67
CA LYS A 16 -5.58 -5.81 9.54
C LYS A 16 -6.33 -4.49 9.52
N LEU A 17 -6.16 -3.73 8.45
CA LEU A 17 -6.85 -2.48 8.14
C LEU A 17 -7.84 -2.76 7.01
N THR A 18 -9.12 -2.56 7.26
CA THR A 18 -10.18 -2.78 6.28
C THR A 18 -10.87 -1.46 5.96
N LEU A 19 -10.88 -1.07 4.68
CA LEU A 19 -11.66 0.06 4.19
C LEU A 19 -13.14 -0.31 4.33
N ASN A 20 -13.93 0.47 5.05
CA ASN A 20 -15.25 0.06 5.53
C ASN A 20 -16.37 1.05 5.15
N ARG A 21 -16.56 1.22 3.85
CA ARG A 21 -17.70 1.94 3.24
C ARG A 21 -18.25 1.13 2.05
N PRO A 22 -18.66 -0.14 2.27
CA PRO A 22 -19.02 -1.06 1.19
C PRO A 22 -20.17 -0.55 0.31
N GLU A 23 -21.10 0.22 0.87
CA GLU A 23 -22.23 0.86 0.18
C GLU A 23 -21.78 1.92 -0.84
N ARG A 24 -20.57 2.42 -0.72
CA ARG A 24 -19.90 3.38 -1.62
C ARG A 24 -18.71 2.75 -2.36
N LEU A 25 -18.63 1.41 -2.40
CA LEU A 25 -17.48 0.70 -2.97
C LEU A 25 -16.15 1.17 -2.36
N ASN A 26 -16.16 1.49 -1.09
CA ASN A 26 -15.01 2.02 -0.33
C ASN A 26 -14.40 3.29 -0.96
N ALA A 27 -15.23 4.15 -1.59
CA ALA A 27 -14.79 5.47 -2.04
C ALA A 27 -14.16 6.22 -0.86
N CYS A 28 -12.96 6.77 -1.07
CA CYS A 28 -12.11 7.35 -0.05
C CYS A 28 -12.39 8.86 0.11
N PRO A 29 -13.13 9.30 1.15
CA PRO A 29 -13.18 10.72 1.52
C PRO A 29 -11.87 11.14 2.21
N PRO A 30 -11.60 12.45 2.39
CA PRO A 30 -10.46 12.94 3.16
C PRO A 30 -10.33 12.32 4.55
N GLN A 31 -11.46 12.11 5.23
CA GLN A 31 -11.50 11.46 6.55
C GLN A 31 -10.90 10.06 6.52
N MET A 32 -11.21 9.23 5.50
CA MET A 32 -10.64 7.88 5.37
C MET A 32 -9.12 7.96 5.18
N ALA A 33 -8.64 8.94 4.43
CA ALA A 33 -7.20 9.14 4.26
C ALA A 33 -6.52 9.49 5.59
N ASP A 34 -7.13 10.35 6.40
CA ASP A 34 -6.63 10.71 7.73
C ASP A 34 -6.66 9.49 8.67
N GLU A 35 -7.73 8.71 8.66
CA GLU A 35 -7.85 7.50 9.48
C GLU A 35 -6.82 6.42 9.10
N ILE A 36 -6.55 6.21 7.80
CA ILE A 36 -5.48 5.31 7.33
C ILE A 36 -4.12 5.83 7.79
N PHE A 37 -3.88 7.15 7.65
CA PHE A 37 -2.64 7.77 8.09
C PHE A 37 -2.39 7.52 9.59
N ASP A 38 -3.40 7.72 10.42
CA ASP A 38 -3.30 7.50 11.87
C ASP A 38 -3.07 6.03 12.20
N ALA A 39 -3.84 5.12 11.57
CA ALA A 39 -3.75 3.69 11.82
C ALA A 39 -2.38 3.08 11.50
N VAL A 40 -1.71 3.55 10.43
CA VAL A 40 -0.38 3.03 10.08
C VAL A 40 0.75 3.65 10.88
N ARG A 41 0.50 4.74 11.59
CA ARG A 41 1.46 5.35 12.53
C ARG A 41 1.39 4.76 13.93
N ASP A 42 0.24 4.23 14.31
CA ASP A 42 0.03 3.53 15.58
C ASP A 42 -0.20 2.03 15.32
N LEU A 43 0.89 1.30 15.14
CA LEU A 43 0.84 -0.14 14.84
C LEU A 43 0.46 -1.00 16.04
N ASP A 44 0.37 -0.45 17.25
CA ASP A 44 0.12 -1.22 18.50
C ASP A 44 0.99 -2.50 18.59
N GLY A 45 2.26 -2.37 18.21
CA GLY A 45 3.22 -3.47 18.20
C GLY A 45 3.01 -4.51 17.07
N ALA A 46 2.17 -4.23 16.06
CA ALA A 46 2.08 -5.08 14.88
C ALA A 46 3.39 -5.02 14.07
N ARG A 47 3.71 -6.14 13.43
CA ARG A 47 4.94 -6.37 12.66
C ARG A 47 4.71 -6.49 11.16
N ALA A 48 3.44 -6.50 10.74
CA ALA A 48 3.00 -6.35 9.35
C ALA A 48 1.62 -5.72 9.32
N VAL A 49 1.28 -5.07 8.20
CA VAL A 49 -0.05 -4.52 7.92
C VAL A 49 -0.66 -5.31 6.76
N LEU A 50 -1.93 -5.71 6.91
CA LEU A 50 -2.75 -6.27 5.84
C LEU A 50 -3.89 -5.29 5.54
N MET A 51 -3.94 -4.78 4.33
CA MET A 51 -5.00 -3.88 3.86
C MET A 51 -5.97 -4.60 2.94
N THR A 52 -7.28 -4.39 3.14
CA THR A 52 -8.33 -4.91 2.28
C THR A 52 -9.52 -3.95 2.27
N GLY A 53 -10.53 -4.20 1.43
CA GLY A 53 -11.81 -3.51 1.47
C GLY A 53 -12.93 -4.40 1.99
N GLU A 54 -13.92 -3.83 2.64
CA GLU A 54 -15.14 -4.55 2.97
C GLU A 54 -16.03 -4.70 1.72
N GLY A 55 -16.66 -5.86 1.55
CA GLY A 55 -17.56 -6.14 0.45
C GLY A 55 -16.85 -6.39 -0.88
N ARG A 56 -17.45 -5.90 -2.00
CA ARG A 56 -17.05 -6.28 -3.36
C ARG A 56 -15.95 -5.42 -4.00
N ALA A 57 -15.40 -4.45 -3.30
CA ALA A 57 -14.41 -3.51 -3.82
C ALA A 57 -13.26 -3.32 -2.84
N PHE A 58 -12.05 -3.18 -3.35
CA PHE A 58 -10.97 -2.64 -2.54
C PHE A 58 -11.23 -1.14 -2.27
N CYS A 59 -11.18 -0.30 -3.32
CA CYS A 59 -11.48 1.13 -3.25
C CYS A 59 -11.78 1.69 -4.64
N SER A 60 -12.94 2.34 -4.81
CA SER A 60 -13.37 2.88 -6.11
C SER A 60 -12.79 4.27 -6.45
N GLY A 61 -11.94 4.84 -5.59
CA GLY A 61 -11.31 6.14 -5.81
C GLY A 61 -11.72 7.19 -4.77
N ALA A 62 -11.42 8.45 -5.04
CA ALA A 62 -11.83 9.55 -4.18
C ALA A 62 -13.36 9.69 -4.15
N ASP A 63 -13.92 10.00 -2.96
CA ASP A 63 -15.35 10.30 -2.83
C ASP A 63 -15.62 11.73 -3.33
N LEU A 64 -15.96 11.83 -4.62
CA LEU A 64 -16.24 13.12 -5.28
C LEU A 64 -17.42 13.85 -4.66
N ALA A 65 -18.39 13.13 -4.08
CA ALA A 65 -19.55 13.72 -3.43
C ALA A 65 -19.18 14.32 -2.05
N ALA A 66 -18.28 13.68 -1.32
CA ALA A 66 -17.78 14.22 -0.05
C ALA A 66 -16.86 15.43 -0.27
N ASN A 67 -16.19 15.50 -1.41
CA ASN A 67 -15.31 16.61 -1.79
C ASN A 67 -16.07 17.79 -2.41
N ALA A 68 -17.36 17.64 -2.72
CA ALA A 68 -18.20 18.75 -3.19
C ALA A 68 -18.50 19.68 -2.04
N ASP A 69 -18.08 20.95 -2.15
CA ASP A 69 -18.44 21.97 -1.18
C ASP A 69 -19.96 22.18 -1.13
N LYS A 70 -20.57 21.80 0.00
CA LYS A 70 -21.99 22.01 0.25
C LYS A 70 -22.32 23.45 0.65
N SER A 71 -21.30 24.28 0.92
CA SER A 71 -21.50 25.64 1.44
C SER A 71 -21.76 26.70 0.37
N GLY A 72 -21.42 26.43 -0.90
CA GLY A 72 -21.70 27.34 -2.02
C GLY A 72 -21.04 28.73 -1.91
N THR A 73 -20.24 28.98 -0.88
CA THR A 73 -19.72 30.31 -0.54
C THR A 73 -18.23 30.39 -0.82
N GLY A 74 -17.84 30.65 -2.06
CA GLY A 74 -16.48 31.06 -2.35
C GLY A 74 -15.98 30.68 -3.75
N PRO A 75 -15.04 31.45 -4.29
CA PRO A 75 -14.50 31.29 -5.64
C PRO A 75 -13.44 30.21 -5.77
N ILE A 76 -13.34 29.25 -4.81
CA ILE A 76 -12.36 28.19 -4.90
C ILE A 76 -12.77 27.22 -6.01
N ASN A 77 -12.03 27.21 -7.10
CA ASN A 77 -12.27 26.31 -8.22
C ASN A 77 -11.99 24.84 -7.83
N GLY A 78 -12.48 23.89 -8.64
CA GLY A 78 -12.31 22.46 -8.36
C GLY A 78 -10.84 22.05 -8.27
N GLY A 79 -9.95 22.69 -9.02
CA GLY A 79 -8.51 22.43 -9.00
C GLY A 79 -7.86 22.80 -7.66
N ASP A 80 -8.16 23.95 -7.10
CA ASP A 80 -7.59 24.38 -5.80
C ASP A 80 -8.09 23.50 -4.65
N ARG A 81 -9.36 23.05 -4.72
CA ARG A 81 -9.89 22.09 -3.73
C ARG A 81 -9.18 20.75 -3.83
N ALA A 82 -9.00 20.23 -5.05
CA ALA A 82 -8.27 18.98 -5.26
C ALA A 82 -6.82 19.10 -4.77
N PHE A 83 -6.12 20.18 -5.11
CA PHE A 83 -4.77 20.46 -4.62
C PHE A 83 -4.71 20.46 -3.09
N THR A 84 -5.61 21.18 -2.43
CA THR A 84 -5.64 21.27 -0.97
C THR A 84 -5.92 19.91 -0.33
N SER A 85 -6.88 19.14 -0.89
CA SER A 85 -7.22 17.81 -0.38
C SER A 85 -6.04 16.85 -0.55
N LEU A 86 -5.36 16.87 -1.69
CA LEU A 86 -4.17 16.08 -1.91
C LEU A 86 -3.07 16.41 -0.90
N GLN A 87 -2.76 17.68 -0.72
CA GLN A 87 -1.69 18.12 0.20
C GLN A 87 -1.98 17.82 1.68
N ARG A 88 -3.22 17.92 2.10
CA ARG A 88 -3.60 17.79 3.52
C ARG A 88 -3.92 16.36 3.95
N HIS A 89 -4.44 15.53 3.04
CA HIS A 89 -5.01 14.23 3.38
C HIS A 89 -4.36 13.09 2.60
N TYR A 90 -4.47 13.08 1.26
CA TYR A 90 -4.06 11.92 0.47
C TYR A 90 -2.54 11.73 0.39
N ASN A 91 -1.76 12.80 0.15
CA ASN A 91 -0.31 12.69 0.06
C ASN A 91 0.33 12.24 1.39
N PRO A 92 -0.05 12.80 2.57
CA PRO A 92 0.43 12.29 3.85
C PRO A 92 0.10 10.82 4.09
N MET A 93 -1.12 10.38 3.76
CA MET A 93 -1.52 8.97 3.86
C MET A 93 -0.63 8.06 3.00
N ILE A 94 -0.46 8.38 1.71
CA ILE A 94 0.38 7.60 0.80
C ILE A 94 1.83 7.54 1.29
N GLN A 95 2.37 8.67 1.75
CA GLN A 95 3.72 8.73 2.33
C GLN A 95 3.83 7.84 3.57
N ALA A 96 2.84 7.86 4.46
CA ALA A 96 2.83 7.02 5.66
C ALA A 96 2.80 5.53 5.31
N LEU A 97 1.91 5.09 4.39
CA LEU A 97 1.85 3.72 3.89
C LEU A 97 3.18 3.28 3.28
N ALA A 98 3.75 4.16 2.47
CA ALA A 98 5.00 3.92 1.78
C ALA A 98 6.20 3.80 2.73
N SER A 99 6.21 4.52 3.87
CA SER A 99 7.36 4.65 4.78
C SER A 99 7.18 3.92 6.11
N VAL A 100 6.01 3.32 6.38
CA VAL A 100 5.81 2.53 7.61
C VAL A 100 6.91 1.45 7.74
N PRO A 101 7.56 1.31 8.94
CA PRO A 101 8.75 0.49 9.10
C PRO A 101 8.48 -1.02 9.16
N VAL A 102 7.30 -1.45 8.73
CA VAL A 102 6.89 -2.86 8.65
C VAL A 102 6.36 -3.17 7.24
N PRO A 103 6.38 -4.43 6.81
CA PRO A 103 5.79 -4.83 5.55
C PRO A 103 4.28 -4.54 5.49
N VAL A 104 3.82 -4.11 4.31
CA VAL A 104 2.41 -3.88 4.00
C VAL A 104 2.00 -4.81 2.86
N VAL A 105 0.91 -5.53 3.07
CA VAL A 105 0.26 -6.39 2.07
C VAL A 105 -1.10 -5.79 1.72
N SER A 106 -1.42 -5.61 0.45
CA SER A 106 -2.76 -5.26 -0.02
C SER A 106 -3.44 -6.46 -0.65
N ALA A 107 -4.67 -6.77 -0.22
CA ALA A 107 -5.55 -7.77 -0.80
C ALA A 107 -6.64 -7.07 -1.61
N VAL A 108 -6.59 -7.19 -2.93
CA VAL A 108 -7.43 -6.43 -3.86
C VAL A 108 -8.51 -7.31 -4.46
N GLN A 109 -9.73 -7.20 -3.93
CA GLN A 109 -10.93 -7.73 -4.54
C GLN A 109 -11.65 -6.62 -5.34
N GLY A 110 -12.15 -6.95 -6.53
CA GLY A 110 -12.89 -5.98 -7.36
C GLY A 110 -12.09 -4.72 -7.71
N PRO A 111 -12.73 -3.54 -7.73
CA PRO A 111 -12.09 -2.30 -8.15
C PRO A 111 -11.03 -1.76 -7.16
N ALA A 112 -9.85 -1.43 -7.70
CA ALA A 112 -8.88 -0.50 -7.15
C ALA A 112 -8.71 0.63 -8.18
N ALA A 113 -9.43 1.74 -8.03
CA ALA A 113 -9.52 2.78 -9.05
C ALA A 113 -9.09 4.16 -8.53
N GLY A 114 -8.53 5.01 -9.40
CA GLY A 114 -8.03 6.34 -9.03
C GLY A 114 -7.08 6.28 -7.84
N VAL A 115 -7.31 7.09 -6.79
CA VAL A 115 -6.51 7.04 -5.56
C VAL A 115 -6.59 5.67 -4.88
N GLY A 116 -7.65 4.88 -5.09
CA GLY A 116 -7.74 3.50 -4.59
C GLY A 116 -6.68 2.58 -5.21
N CYS A 117 -6.36 2.78 -6.50
CA CYS A 117 -5.24 2.12 -7.15
C CYS A 117 -3.91 2.54 -6.51
N SER A 118 -3.74 3.84 -6.23
CA SER A 118 -2.54 4.36 -5.57
C SER A 118 -2.38 3.81 -4.15
N ILE A 119 -3.46 3.71 -3.37
CA ILE A 119 -3.47 3.10 -2.04
C ILE A 119 -3.03 1.63 -2.10
N ALA A 120 -3.61 0.86 -3.03
CA ALA A 120 -3.25 -0.55 -3.21
C ALA A 120 -1.76 -0.72 -3.55
N LEU A 121 -1.24 0.09 -4.48
CA LEU A 121 0.14 0.02 -4.97
C LEU A 121 1.17 0.67 -4.03
N ALA A 122 0.75 1.40 -3.00
CA ALA A 122 1.64 1.90 -1.95
C ALA A 122 2.14 0.78 -1.02
N ALA A 123 1.49 -0.38 -1.02
CA ALA A 123 1.93 -1.58 -0.31
C ALA A 123 3.21 -2.18 -0.90
N ASP A 124 3.89 -3.00 -0.10
CA ASP A 124 5.09 -3.72 -0.53
C ASP A 124 4.74 -4.97 -1.35
N PHE A 125 3.60 -5.59 -1.02
CA PHE A 125 3.05 -6.74 -1.74
C PHE A 125 1.59 -6.50 -2.06
N VAL A 126 1.21 -6.69 -3.31
CA VAL A 126 -0.18 -6.61 -3.74
C VAL A 126 -0.60 -7.98 -4.26
N ILE A 127 -1.65 -8.56 -3.68
CA ILE A 127 -2.30 -9.77 -4.16
C ILE A 127 -3.69 -9.38 -4.64
N ALA A 128 -4.07 -9.81 -5.83
CA ALA A 128 -5.41 -9.56 -6.36
C ALA A 128 -6.15 -10.87 -6.63
N GLY A 129 -7.46 -10.87 -6.46
CA GLY A 129 -8.32 -11.88 -7.03
C GLY A 129 -8.44 -11.70 -8.56
N LYS A 130 -8.86 -12.73 -9.29
CA LYS A 130 -9.08 -12.66 -10.74
C LYS A 130 -10.10 -11.59 -11.13
N SER A 131 -11.13 -11.37 -10.30
CA SER A 131 -12.12 -10.29 -10.49
C SER A 131 -11.58 -8.91 -10.15
N GLY A 132 -10.45 -8.84 -9.43
CA GLY A 132 -9.77 -7.61 -9.07
C GLY A 132 -9.23 -6.88 -10.29
N TYR A 133 -9.28 -5.54 -10.28
CA TYR A 133 -8.68 -4.74 -11.35
C TYR A 133 -8.14 -3.40 -10.85
N PHE A 134 -7.14 -2.91 -11.57
CA PHE A 134 -6.48 -1.63 -11.35
C PHE A 134 -6.87 -0.66 -12.46
N LEU A 135 -7.25 0.57 -12.09
CA LEU A 135 -7.74 1.55 -13.04
C LEU A 135 -7.23 2.96 -12.69
N GLN A 136 -6.49 3.56 -13.61
CA GLN A 136 -6.15 4.99 -13.54
C GLN A 136 -7.30 5.81 -14.14
N ALA A 137 -8.38 5.98 -13.36
CA ALA A 137 -9.65 6.56 -13.83
C ALA A 137 -9.58 8.08 -14.14
N PHE A 138 -8.48 8.74 -13.84
CA PHE A 138 -8.36 10.20 -13.88
C PHE A 138 -8.59 10.79 -15.26
N VAL A 139 -8.05 10.20 -16.32
CA VAL A 139 -8.21 10.66 -17.69
C VAL A 139 -9.69 10.68 -18.11
N ASN A 140 -10.48 9.76 -17.60
CA ASN A 140 -11.92 9.64 -17.94
C ASN A 140 -12.75 10.83 -17.43
N ILE A 141 -12.21 11.63 -16.52
CA ILE A 141 -12.83 12.84 -15.97
C ILE A 141 -11.94 14.09 -16.19
N GLY A 142 -10.95 14.01 -17.10
CA GLY A 142 -10.10 15.13 -17.48
C GLY A 142 -9.08 15.56 -16.40
N LEU A 143 -8.73 14.63 -15.50
CA LEU A 143 -7.72 14.86 -14.45
C LEU A 143 -6.42 14.07 -14.73
N VAL A 144 -5.38 14.42 -13.99
CA VAL A 144 -4.10 13.70 -13.98
C VAL A 144 -4.04 12.73 -12.81
N PRO A 145 -3.28 11.62 -12.91
CA PRO A 145 -3.06 10.70 -11.80
C PRO A 145 -2.46 11.39 -10.57
N ASP A 146 -2.90 10.93 -9.39
CA ASP A 146 -2.45 11.38 -8.08
C ASP A 146 -1.96 10.23 -7.20
N GLY A 147 -1.74 10.49 -5.90
CA GLY A 147 -1.35 9.48 -4.92
C GLY A 147 -0.04 8.76 -5.26
N GLY A 148 0.87 9.41 -5.98
CA GLY A 148 2.17 8.84 -6.35
C GLY A 148 2.17 7.94 -7.58
N SER A 149 1.03 7.77 -8.29
CA SER A 149 0.94 6.90 -9.48
C SER A 149 1.98 7.25 -10.54
N SER A 150 2.24 8.53 -10.80
CA SER A 150 3.23 8.97 -11.78
C SER A 150 4.67 8.59 -11.41
N TRP A 151 4.94 8.33 -10.13
CA TRP A 151 6.23 7.85 -9.65
C TRP A 151 6.28 6.32 -9.61
N MET A 152 5.23 5.67 -9.07
CA MET A 152 5.18 4.22 -8.87
C MET A 152 5.04 3.43 -10.16
N LEU A 153 4.07 3.80 -11.01
CA LEU A 153 3.74 2.99 -12.19
C LEU A 153 4.92 2.80 -13.17
N PRO A 154 5.66 3.87 -13.58
CA PRO A 154 6.80 3.66 -14.47
C PRO A 154 7.89 2.78 -13.88
N ARG A 155 8.00 2.73 -12.55
CA ARG A 155 8.98 1.91 -11.83
C ARG A 155 8.55 0.45 -11.69
N LEU A 156 7.25 0.21 -11.61
CA LEU A 156 6.68 -1.14 -11.52
C LEU A 156 6.61 -1.81 -12.90
N VAL A 157 6.05 -1.12 -13.90
CA VAL A 157 5.70 -1.75 -15.19
C VAL A 157 6.44 -1.15 -16.39
N GLY A 158 7.37 -0.25 -16.15
CA GLY A 158 8.06 0.51 -17.21
C GLY A 158 7.16 1.59 -17.83
N THR A 159 7.81 2.54 -18.54
CA THR A 159 7.14 3.76 -19.04
C THR A 159 6.02 3.44 -20.04
N ALA A 160 6.19 2.46 -20.92
CA ALA A 160 5.20 2.14 -21.95
C ALA A 160 3.86 1.69 -21.33
N GLN A 161 3.88 0.75 -20.38
CA GLN A 161 2.67 0.28 -19.71
C GLN A 161 2.08 1.34 -18.78
N ALA A 162 2.92 2.10 -18.08
CA ALA A 162 2.45 3.22 -17.25
C ALA A 162 1.71 4.27 -18.09
N THR A 163 2.25 4.63 -19.28
CA THR A 163 1.60 5.54 -20.22
C THR A 163 0.25 4.99 -20.68
N ARG A 164 0.19 3.71 -21.07
CA ARG A 164 -1.06 3.03 -21.42
C ARG A 164 -2.10 3.14 -20.30
N MET A 165 -1.73 2.76 -19.08
CA MET A 165 -2.64 2.79 -17.92
C MET A 165 -3.16 4.20 -17.63
N MET A 166 -2.28 5.20 -17.63
CA MET A 166 -2.64 6.57 -17.26
C MET A 166 -3.37 7.33 -18.36
N MET A 167 -2.98 7.17 -19.64
CA MET A 167 -3.55 7.96 -20.72
C MET A 167 -4.76 7.33 -21.40
N LEU A 168 -4.89 5.99 -21.34
CA LEU A 168 -6.05 5.31 -21.91
C LEU A 168 -7.15 5.01 -20.86
N GLY A 169 -6.80 5.00 -19.56
CA GLY A 169 -7.74 4.73 -18.49
C GLY A 169 -8.42 3.37 -18.63
N GLU A 170 -7.65 2.34 -19.00
CA GLU A 170 -8.13 0.98 -19.17
C GLU A 170 -8.03 0.21 -17.86
N LYS A 171 -8.94 -0.78 -17.69
CA LYS A 171 -8.86 -1.72 -16.58
C LYS A 171 -7.75 -2.74 -16.83
N ILE A 172 -6.89 -2.93 -15.84
CA ILE A 172 -5.88 -3.99 -15.80
C ILE A 172 -6.34 -5.02 -14.78
N HIS A 173 -6.82 -6.17 -15.23
CA HIS A 173 -7.28 -7.24 -14.35
C HIS A 173 -6.11 -8.00 -13.70
N GLY A 174 -6.40 -8.73 -12.62
CA GLY A 174 -5.40 -9.35 -11.76
C GLY A 174 -4.36 -10.19 -12.51
N GLU A 175 -4.77 -11.06 -13.44
CA GLU A 175 -3.83 -11.90 -14.23
C GLU A 175 -2.90 -11.05 -15.11
N GLU A 176 -3.43 -10.02 -15.77
CA GLU A 176 -2.61 -9.10 -16.56
C GLU A 176 -1.72 -8.25 -15.66
N ALA A 177 -2.22 -7.82 -14.50
CA ALA A 177 -1.46 -7.04 -13.52
C ALA A 177 -0.23 -7.82 -13.01
N GLU A 178 -0.38 -9.11 -12.71
CA GLU A 178 0.74 -9.99 -12.37
C GLU A 178 1.71 -10.15 -13.55
N ARG A 179 1.18 -10.45 -14.74
CA ARG A 179 1.99 -10.66 -15.94
C ARG A 179 2.88 -9.47 -16.31
N ILE A 180 2.39 -8.24 -16.12
CA ILE A 180 3.18 -7.03 -16.42
C ILE A 180 4.04 -6.55 -15.25
N GLY A 181 4.03 -7.24 -14.11
CA GLY A 181 4.79 -6.88 -12.92
C GLY A 181 4.19 -5.72 -12.12
N LEU A 182 2.91 -5.40 -12.30
CA LEU A 182 2.21 -4.38 -11.52
C LEU A 182 1.97 -4.84 -10.08
N ILE A 183 1.70 -6.13 -9.88
CA ILE A 183 1.41 -6.75 -8.60
C ILE A 183 2.27 -8.00 -8.36
N TYR A 184 2.33 -8.42 -7.10
CA TYR A 184 3.08 -9.60 -6.68
C TYR A 184 2.45 -10.90 -7.18
N LYS A 185 1.10 -11.03 -7.05
CA LYS A 185 0.41 -12.30 -7.35
C LYS A 185 -1.08 -12.07 -7.66
N CYS A 186 -1.61 -12.84 -8.61
CA CYS A 186 -3.04 -13.03 -8.83
C CYS A 186 -3.46 -14.43 -8.39
N VAL A 187 -4.63 -14.54 -7.77
CA VAL A 187 -5.17 -15.81 -7.27
C VAL A 187 -6.66 -15.92 -7.60
N GLU A 188 -7.25 -17.11 -7.43
CA GLU A 188 -8.71 -17.25 -7.49
C GLU A 188 -9.35 -16.39 -6.41
N ASP A 189 -10.53 -15.84 -6.68
CA ASP A 189 -11.18 -14.87 -5.79
C ASP A 189 -11.41 -15.45 -4.38
N GLU A 190 -11.76 -16.71 -4.30
CA GLU A 190 -12.00 -17.43 -3.04
C GLU A 190 -10.73 -17.64 -2.22
N ALA A 191 -9.57 -17.66 -2.87
CA ALA A 191 -8.28 -17.86 -2.22
C ALA A 191 -7.65 -16.54 -1.73
N LEU A 192 -8.13 -15.38 -2.19
CA LEU A 192 -7.50 -14.08 -1.98
C LEU A 192 -7.23 -13.78 -0.48
N THR A 193 -8.25 -13.92 0.34
CA THR A 193 -8.14 -13.61 1.78
C THR A 193 -7.11 -14.52 2.45
N ALA A 194 -7.18 -15.83 2.21
CA ALA A 194 -6.28 -16.80 2.84
C ALA A 194 -4.81 -16.58 2.40
N GLU A 195 -4.58 -16.31 1.11
CA GLU A 195 -3.23 -16.05 0.58
C GLU A 195 -2.63 -14.75 1.14
N ALA A 196 -3.43 -13.70 1.24
CA ALA A 196 -2.99 -12.42 1.77
C ALA A 196 -2.71 -12.50 3.29
N GLU A 197 -3.56 -13.16 4.05
CA GLU A 197 -3.36 -13.40 5.49
C GLU A 197 -2.12 -14.26 5.74
N ALA A 198 -1.92 -15.34 4.98
CA ALA A 198 -0.74 -16.19 5.09
C ALA A 198 0.56 -15.43 4.78
N LEU A 199 0.56 -14.55 3.75
CA LEU A 199 1.71 -13.72 3.45
C LEU A 199 1.98 -12.69 4.55
N ALA A 200 0.94 -11.99 5.03
CA ALA A 200 1.08 -11.03 6.11
C ALA A 200 1.60 -11.69 7.41
N GLU A 201 1.10 -12.86 7.76
CA GLU A 201 1.56 -13.64 8.91
C GLU A 201 3.03 -14.09 8.74
N LYS A 202 3.39 -14.58 7.56
CA LYS A 202 4.79 -14.93 7.24
C LYS A 202 5.73 -13.74 7.43
N LEU A 203 5.36 -12.56 6.95
CA LEU A 203 6.14 -11.34 7.08
C LEU A 203 6.19 -10.85 8.54
N ALA A 204 5.07 -10.90 9.25
CA ALA A 204 4.98 -10.51 10.64
C ALA A 204 5.78 -11.42 11.59
N ASN A 205 6.06 -12.66 11.20
CA ASN A 205 6.93 -13.58 11.92
C ASN A 205 8.40 -13.56 11.42
N GLY A 206 8.71 -12.68 10.47
CA GLY A 206 10.05 -12.45 9.95
C GLY A 206 10.89 -11.50 10.83
N PRO A 207 12.14 -11.21 10.46
CA PRO A 207 13.01 -10.26 11.17
C PRO A 207 12.56 -8.81 10.84
N THR A 208 11.67 -8.25 11.64
CA THR A 208 10.93 -7.00 11.35
C THR A 208 11.87 -5.83 11.05
N LEU A 209 12.93 -5.64 11.85
CA LEU A 209 13.90 -4.58 11.61
C LEU A 209 14.55 -4.72 10.23
N ALA A 210 15.02 -5.92 9.88
CA ALA A 210 15.65 -6.16 8.57
C ALA A 210 14.67 -5.94 7.42
N LEU A 211 13.42 -6.38 7.54
CA LEU A 211 12.38 -6.15 6.53
C LEU A 211 12.08 -4.66 6.35
N GLY A 212 11.99 -3.89 7.43
CA GLY A 212 11.84 -2.43 7.37
C GLY A 212 13.03 -1.73 6.71
N LEU A 213 14.25 -2.17 7.00
CA LEU A 213 15.47 -1.66 6.38
C LEU A 213 15.54 -2.00 4.89
N MET A 214 15.16 -3.22 4.48
CA MET A 214 15.05 -3.60 3.07
C MET A 214 14.07 -2.69 2.32
N LYS A 215 12.86 -2.48 2.88
CA LYS A 215 11.85 -1.58 2.32
C LYS A 215 12.41 -0.16 2.14
N ARG A 216 13.05 0.39 3.17
CA ARG A 216 13.71 1.70 3.13
C ARG A 216 14.76 1.77 2.02
N ASN A 217 15.64 0.78 1.94
CA ASN A 217 16.74 0.76 0.97
C ASN A 217 16.24 0.59 -0.47
N ILE A 218 15.22 -0.24 -0.72
CA ILE A 218 14.59 -0.37 -2.04
C ILE A 218 14.06 0.99 -2.51
N ARG A 219 13.30 1.70 -1.67
CA ARG A 219 12.73 3.00 -2.04
C ARG A 219 13.79 4.07 -2.25
N ALA A 220 14.74 4.18 -1.33
CA ALA A 220 15.82 5.15 -1.43
C ALA A 220 16.75 4.87 -2.62
N GLY A 221 17.01 3.59 -2.93
CA GLY A 221 17.81 3.17 -4.07
C GLY A 221 17.21 3.57 -5.43
N LEU A 222 15.87 3.69 -5.52
CA LEU A 222 15.19 4.18 -6.73
C LEU A 222 15.43 5.68 -7.02
N GLU A 223 15.93 6.43 -6.05
CA GLU A 223 16.18 7.88 -6.13
C GLU A 223 17.67 8.22 -6.01
N SER A 224 18.53 7.22 -5.75
CA SER A 224 19.94 7.41 -5.44
C SER A 224 20.84 6.85 -6.57
N ASP A 225 22.10 7.29 -6.62
CA ASP A 225 23.12 6.65 -7.44
C ASP A 225 23.59 5.33 -6.80
N PHE A 226 24.32 4.54 -7.60
CA PHE A 226 24.80 3.22 -7.18
C PHE A 226 25.71 3.27 -5.93
N THR A 227 26.62 4.25 -5.86
CA THR A 227 27.57 4.40 -4.74
C THR A 227 26.84 4.75 -3.44
N ALA A 228 25.89 5.70 -3.51
CA ALA A 228 25.06 6.04 -2.37
C ALA A 228 24.20 4.85 -1.91
N THR A 229 23.67 4.06 -2.85
CA THR A 229 22.92 2.84 -2.53
C THR A 229 23.78 1.81 -1.80
N LEU A 230 25.02 1.56 -2.24
CA LEU A 230 25.95 0.66 -1.53
C LEU A 230 26.22 1.12 -0.08
N LEU A 231 26.35 2.43 0.14
CA LEU A 231 26.51 2.96 1.48
C LEU A 231 25.28 2.74 2.36
N MET A 232 24.07 2.96 1.81
CA MET A 232 22.83 2.68 2.53
C MET A 232 22.68 1.20 2.89
N GLU A 233 23.04 0.30 1.98
CA GLU A 233 23.04 -1.14 2.24
C GLU A 233 24.03 -1.51 3.36
N ALA A 234 25.23 -0.96 3.35
CA ALA A 234 26.22 -1.19 4.40
C ALA A 234 25.73 -0.68 5.77
N GLN A 235 25.07 0.49 5.81
CA GLN A 235 24.46 1.02 7.02
C GLN A 235 23.30 0.14 7.50
N GLY A 236 22.44 -0.32 6.58
CA GLY A 236 21.35 -1.25 6.89
C GLY A 236 21.86 -2.59 7.43
N GLN A 237 22.93 -3.15 6.85
CA GLN A 237 23.58 -4.35 7.35
C GLN A 237 24.15 -4.17 8.77
N ARG A 238 24.76 -3.03 9.03
CA ARG A 238 25.26 -2.72 10.38
C ARG A 238 24.11 -2.64 11.38
N GLU A 239 23.00 -1.96 11.04
CA GLU A 239 21.85 -1.77 11.91
C GLU A 239 21.16 -3.12 12.18
N ALA A 240 20.84 -3.89 11.13
CA ALA A 240 20.24 -5.21 11.26
C ALA A 240 21.14 -6.20 12.00
N GLY A 241 22.46 -6.16 11.75
CA GLY A 241 23.44 -7.05 12.36
C GLY A 241 23.58 -6.88 13.88
N MET A 242 23.15 -5.75 14.45
CA MET A 242 23.13 -5.53 15.90
C MET A 242 21.83 -6.04 16.57
N SER A 243 20.85 -6.53 15.82
CA SER A 243 19.57 -7.02 16.33
C SER A 243 19.69 -8.42 16.96
N GLN A 244 18.77 -8.73 17.88
CA GLN A 244 18.61 -10.09 18.40
C GLN A 244 18.20 -11.07 17.29
N ASP A 245 17.40 -10.62 16.35
CA ASP A 245 16.94 -11.43 15.22
C ASP A 245 18.11 -11.84 14.30
N SER A 246 19.13 -10.98 14.13
CA SER A 246 20.33 -11.34 13.38
C SER A 246 21.10 -12.48 14.06
N MET A 247 21.25 -12.44 15.38
CA MET A 247 21.88 -13.52 16.16
C MET A 247 21.07 -14.80 16.09
N GLU A 248 19.76 -14.72 16.25
CA GLU A 248 18.83 -15.87 16.12
C GLU A 248 18.91 -16.47 14.72
N GLY A 249 18.91 -15.65 13.67
CA GLY A 249 19.07 -16.09 12.30
C GLY A 249 20.34 -16.87 12.06
N ALA A 250 21.49 -16.36 12.53
CA ALA A 250 22.78 -17.03 12.43
C ALA A 250 22.82 -18.36 13.20
N MET A 251 22.32 -18.35 14.44
CA MET A 251 22.29 -19.55 15.28
C MET A 251 21.37 -20.63 14.71
N SER A 252 20.17 -20.25 14.28
CA SER A 252 19.21 -21.20 13.70
C SER A 252 19.74 -21.84 12.42
N PHE A 253 20.43 -21.04 11.58
CA PHE A 253 21.08 -21.55 10.36
C PHE A 253 22.15 -22.61 10.69
N LEU A 254 23.06 -22.33 11.63
CA LEU A 254 24.08 -23.28 12.08
C LEU A 254 23.48 -24.55 12.68
N GLN A 255 22.36 -24.40 13.41
CA GLN A 255 21.66 -25.50 14.06
C GLN A 255 20.68 -26.23 13.13
N LYS A 256 20.53 -25.81 11.88
CA LYS A 256 19.58 -26.36 10.88
C LYS A 256 18.15 -26.43 11.39
N ARG A 257 17.69 -25.43 12.13
CA ARG A 257 16.30 -25.27 12.62
C ARG A 257 15.65 -24.01 12.04
N LYS A 258 14.34 -23.92 12.15
CA LYS A 258 13.62 -22.69 11.81
C LYS A 258 13.95 -21.59 12.82
N PRO A 259 14.19 -20.34 12.37
CA PRO A 259 14.40 -19.21 13.27
C PRO A 259 13.08 -18.80 13.96
N ALA A 260 13.21 -18.24 15.16
CA ALA A 260 12.10 -17.69 15.93
C ALA A 260 12.34 -16.17 16.15
N PHE A 261 12.09 -15.39 15.10
CA PHE A 261 12.29 -13.94 15.11
C PHE A 261 11.29 -13.22 16.02
N LYS A 262 11.78 -12.23 16.77
CA LYS A 262 10.99 -11.45 17.72
C LYS A 262 10.76 -10.00 17.25
N GLY A 263 11.45 -9.58 16.19
CA GLY A 263 11.37 -8.21 15.67
C GLY A 263 12.24 -7.22 16.46
N ALA A 264 13.27 -7.69 17.13
CA ALA A 264 14.10 -6.89 18.04
C ALA A 264 15.61 -7.06 17.75
#